data_1b4975cbb4a86d521babfb84923b8d4c
#
_entry.id   1b4975cbb4a86d521babfb84923b8d4c
#
_cell.length_a   1.000
_cell.length_b   1.000
_cell.length_c   1.000
_cell.angle_alpha   90.00
_cell.angle_beta   90.00
_cell.angle_gamma   90.00
#
_symmetry.space_group_name_H-M   'P 1'
#
loop_
_entity.id
_entity.type
_entity.pdbx_description
1 polymer ?
#
loop_
_entity_poly.entity_id
_entity_poly.type
_entity_poly.pdbx_seq_one_letter_code
_entity_poly.pdbx_strand_id
1 'polypeptide(L)'
;MPVDLTVILHDEPGELARLGEVLGDAGVNIRGLAAFTGEGRGVIHLLVDDDAAARGVQALKSARMGVADEREVLVVDIEDRPGTLGELARELAEANVNIELAYTTFGGVKIVIATEDLENARAALE
;
A
#
# COMPACT_ATOMS: atom_id res chain seq x y z
N MET A 1 2.15 6.41 -11.32
CA MET A 1 1.29 6.11 -10.15
C MET A 1 2.11 5.39 -9.09
N PRO A 2 1.88 5.67 -7.81
CA PRO A 2 2.55 4.91 -6.75
C PRO A 2 2.21 3.43 -6.81
N VAL A 3 3.03 2.65 -6.13
CA VAL A 3 2.93 1.19 -6.17
C VAL A 3 2.77 0.65 -4.76
N ASP A 4 1.87 -0.31 -4.60
CA ASP A 4 1.75 -1.11 -3.39
C ASP A 4 2.56 -2.39 -3.57
N LEU A 5 3.45 -2.65 -2.63
CA LEU A 5 4.19 -3.91 -2.54
C LEU A 5 3.56 -4.75 -1.43
N THR A 6 3.18 -5.97 -1.76
CA THR A 6 2.70 -6.93 -0.76
C THR A 6 3.84 -7.87 -0.40
N VAL A 7 4.21 -7.88 0.87
CA VAL A 7 5.33 -8.69 1.37
C VAL A 7 4.82 -9.65 2.43
N ILE A 8 5.23 -10.91 2.34
CA ILE A 8 4.86 -11.94 3.30
C ILE A 8 6.09 -12.27 4.14
N LEU A 9 5.96 -12.14 5.44
CA LEU A 9 7.02 -12.42 6.40
C LEU A 9 6.55 -13.48 7.39
N HIS A 10 7.48 -14.03 8.17
CA HIS A 10 7.12 -14.82 9.33
C HIS A 10 6.58 -13.90 10.43
N ASP A 11 5.66 -14.40 11.23
CA ASP A 11 5.13 -13.65 12.38
C ASP A 11 6.05 -13.85 13.58
N GLU A 12 7.16 -13.11 13.57
CA GLU A 12 8.23 -13.20 14.58
C GLU A 12 8.76 -11.82 14.91
N PRO A 13 9.25 -11.63 16.15
CA PRO A 13 9.89 -10.36 16.50
C PRO A 13 11.05 -10.04 15.56
N GLY A 14 11.18 -8.77 15.17
CA GLY A 14 12.29 -8.29 14.35
C GLY A 14 12.06 -8.36 12.85
N GLU A 15 11.03 -9.05 12.38
CA GLU A 15 10.80 -9.18 10.94
C GLU A 15 10.42 -7.85 10.28
N LEU A 16 9.57 -7.07 10.90
CA LEU A 16 9.20 -5.75 10.37
C LEU A 16 10.39 -4.78 10.43
N ALA A 17 11.21 -4.86 11.48
CA ALA A 17 12.44 -4.07 11.59
C ALA A 17 13.39 -4.39 10.44
N ARG A 18 13.57 -5.67 10.14
CA ARG A 18 14.42 -6.12 9.05
C ARG A 18 13.92 -5.60 7.70
N LEU A 19 12.62 -5.66 7.47
CA LEU A 19 12.00 -5.12 6.25
C LEU A 19 12.33 -3.62 6.08
N GLY A 20 12.12 -2.84 7.14
CA GLY A 20 12.40 -1.41 7.11
C GLY A 20 13.87 -1.11 6.87
N GLU A 21 14.77 -1.87 7.49
CA GLU A 21 16.21 -1.72 7.30
C GLU A 21 16.63 -2.05 5.86
N VAL A 22 16.12 -3.14 5.31
CA VAL A 22 16.42 -3.55 3.92
C VAL A 22 16.01 -2.46 2.93
N LEU A 23 14.80 -1.93 3.07
CA LEU A 23 14.33 -0.88 2.18
C LEU A 23 15.06 0.44 2.41
N GLY A 24 15.35 0.79 3.65
CA GLY A 24 16.09 1.99 3.99
C GLY A 24 17.51 1.97 3.43
N ASP A 25 18.19 0.84 3.53
CA ASP A 25 19.54 0.66 2.99
C ASP A 25 19.55 0.76 1.46
N ALA A 26 18.45 0.38 0.82
CA ALA A 26 18.30 0.50 -0.63
C ALA A 26 17.85 1.90 -1.06
N GLY A 27 17.68 2.83 -0.13
CA GLY A 27 17.24 4.18 -0.43
C GLY A 27 15.76 4.26 -0.83
N VAL A 28 14.94 3.30 -0.41
CA VAL A 28 13.52 3.27 -0.71
C VAL A 28 12.74 3.83 0.48
N ASN A 29 12.02 4.92 0.23
CA ASN A 29 11.19 5.55 1.25
C ASN A 29 9.81 4.90 1.27
N ILE A 30 9.37 4.46 2.45
CA ILE A 30 8.03 3.90 2.65
C ILE A 30 7.08 5.07 2.90
N ARG A 31 6.07 5.23 2.04
CA ARG A 31 5.10 6.33 2.10
C ARG A 31 3.85 5.99 2.88
N GLY A 32 3.55 4.73 3.03
CA GLY A 32 2.39 4.24 3.75
C GLY A 32 2.56 2.77 4.05
N LEU A 33 1.82 2.29 5.04
CA LEU A 33 1.99 0.93 5.50
C LEU A 33 0.70 0.41 6.13
N ALA A 34 0.39 -0.83 5.83
CA ALA A 34 -0.59 -1.60 6.58
C ALA A 34 -0.03 -3.00 6.78
N ALA A 35 -0.14 -3.50 7.99
CA ALA A 35 0.40 -4.82 8.32
C ALA A 35 -0.53 -5.55 9.28
N PHE A 36 -0.69 -6.84 9.07
CA PHE A 36 -1.46 -7.68 9.96
C PHE A 36 -0.87 -9.08 9.95
N THR A 37 -1.23 -9.88 10.94
CA THR A 37 -0.75 -11.24 11.08
C THR A 37 -1.91 -12.22 11.04
N GLY A 38 -1.64 -13.43 10.59
CA GLY A 38 -2.58 -14.53 10.59
C GLY A 38 -1.89 -15.82 10.16
N GLU A 39 -2.22 -16.91 10.79
CA GLU A 39 -1.71 -18.24 10.46
C GLU A 39 -0.18 -18.32 10.43
N GLY A 40 0.49 -17.67 11.40
CA GLY A 40 1.94 -17.68 11.53
C GLY A 40 2.69 -16.79 10.55
N ARG A 41 1.97 -15.98 9.80
CA ARG A 41 2.56 -15.08 8.80
C ARG A 41 2.21 -13.63 9.07
N GLY A 42 3.08 -12.74 8.64
CA GLY A 42 2.79 -11.33 8.54
C GLY A 42 2.54 -10.96 7.09
N VAL A 43 1.47 -10.20 6.84
CA VAL A 43 1.17 -9.64 5.52
C VAL A 43 1.36 -8.15 5.62
N ILE A 44 2.25 -7.61 4.82
CA ILE A 44 2.60 -6.19 4.86
C ILE A 44 2.32 -5.57 3.50
N HIS A 45 1.58 -4.47 3.52
CA HIS A 45 1.39 -3.62 2.35
C HIS A 45 2.23 -2.37 2.53
N LEU A 46 3.02 -2.03 1.52
CA LEU A 46 3.92 -0.88 1.53
C LEU A 46 3.63 0.00 0.33
N LEU A 47 3.47 1.28 0.58
CA LEU A 47 3.36 2.26 -0.50
C LEU A 47 4.74 2.84 -0.79
N VAL A 48 5.17 2.75 -2.03
CA VAL A 48 6.42 3.35 -2.49
C VAL A 48 6.16 4.13 -3.78
N ASP A 49 7.07 5.07 -4.09
CA ASP A 49 6.99 5.79 -5.35
C ASP A 49 7.28 4.84 -6.51
N ASP A 50 6.69 5.09 -7.66
CA ASP A 50 6.83 4.21 -8.83
C ASP A 50 8.30 4.08 -9.29
N ASP A 51 9.09 5.13 -9.18
CA ASP A 51 10.50 5.11 -9.56
C ASP A 51 11.38 4.32 -8.56
N ALA A 52 10.86 4.02 -7.37
CA ALA A 52 11.56 3.25 -6.35
C ALA A 52 11.11 1.78 -6.30
N ALA A 53 10.00 1.44 -6.95
CA ALA A 53 9.38 0.12 -6.81
C ALA A 53 10.32 -1.02 -7.23
N ALA A 54 10.95 -0.91 -8.39
CA ALA A 54 11.85 -1.96 -8.87
C ALA A 54 13.03 -2.18 -7.92
N ARG A 55 13.61 -1.09 -7.42
CA ARG A 55 14.73 -1.15 -6.47
C ARG A 55 14.29 -1.78 -5.16
N GLY A 56 13.09 -1.44 -4.69
CA GLY A 56 12.52 -2.03 -3.49
C GLY A 56 12.29 -3.53 -3.62
N VAL A 57 11.69 -3.96 -4.71
CA VAL A 57 11.46 -5.38 -5.00
C VAL A 57 12.78 -6.14 -5.05
N GLN A 58 13.79 -5.59 -5.73
CA GLN A 58 15.09 -6.23 -5.84
C GLN A 58 15.76 -6.37 -4.47
N ALA A 59 15.69 -5.33 -3.64
CA ALA A 59 16.27 -5.36 -2.30
C ALA A 59 15.59 -6.42 -1.43
N LEU A 60 14.27 -6.51 -1.48
CA LEU A 60 13.51 -7.49 -0.71
C LEU A 60 13.83 -8.92 -1.16
N LYS A 61 13.88 -9.16 -2.45
CA LYS A 61 14.23 -10.48 -2.99
C LYS A 61 15.64 -10.88 -2.62
N SER A 62 16.61 -9.95 -2.67
CA SER A 62 17.99 -10.21 -2.28
C SER A 62 18.11 -10.56 -0.81
N ALA A 63 17.21 -10.02 0.02
CA ALA A 63 17.13 -10.33 1.45
C ALA A 63 16.28 -11.59 1.73
N ARG A 64 15.83 -12.27 0.70
CA ARG A 64 14.96 -13.47 0.78
C ARG A 64 13.65 -13.21 1.49
N MET A 65 13.09 -12.02 1.27
CA MET A 65 11.77 -11.67 1.72
C MET A 65 10.76 -11.90 0.60
N GLY A 66 9.64 -12.52 0.92
CA GLY A 66 8.64 -12.89 -0.08
C GLY A 66 7.82 -11.71 -0.58
N VAL A 67 8.06 -11.27 -1.80
CA VAL A 67 7.24 -10.27 -2.47
C VAL A 67 6.11 -11.01 -3.19
N ALA A 68 4.90 -10.89 -2.65
CA ALA A 68 3.75 -11.61 -3.18
C ALA A 68 3.05 -10.87 -4.31
N ASP A 69 3.10 -9.53 -4.31
CA ASP A 69 2.45 -8.73 -5.33
C ASP A 69 3.09 -7.34 -5.44
N GLU A 70 2.91 -6.74 -6.59
CA GLU A 70 3.35 -5.38 -6.91
C GLU A 70 2.28 -4.79 -7.83
N ARG A 71 1.58 -3.76 -7.37
CA ARG A 71 0.47 -3.20 -8.16
C ARG A 71 0.38 -1.69 -8.02
N GLU A 72 -0.01 -1.05 -9.11
CA GLU A 72 -0.31 0.37 -9.09
C GLU A 72 -1.56 0.65 -8.24
N VAL A 73 -1.55 1.78 -7.55
CA VAL A 73 -2.65 2.18 -6.69
C VAL A 73 -2.96 3.65 -6.86
N LEU A 74 -4.17 4.05 -6.48
CA LEU A 74 -4.53 5.45 -6.35
C LEU A 74 -4.17 5.95 -4.96
N VAL A 75 -3.72 7.20 -4.88
CA VAL A 75 -3.54 7.89 -3.61
C VAL A 75 -4.38 9.15 -3.68
N VAL A 76 -5.35 9.26 -2.80
CA VAL A 76 -6.39 10.29 -2.85
C VAL A 76 -6.32 11.15 -1.59
N ASP A 77 -6.33 12.46 -1.77
CA ASP A 77 -6.43 13.40 -0.64
C ASP A 77 -7.83 13.33 -0.05
N ILE A 78 -7.91 13.31 1.27
CA ILE A 78 -9.18 13.37 1.99
C ILE A 78 -9.10 14.43 3.08
N GLU A 79 -10.25 14.95 3.46
CA GLU A 79 -10.34 15.84 4.62
C GLU A 79 -10.40 15.01 5.90
N ASP A 80 -9.71 15.46 6.92
CA ASP A 80 -9.73 14.79 8.23
C ASP A 80 -10.94 15.26 9.03
N ARG A 81 -12.10 14.66 8.75
CA ARG A 81 -13.35 14.93 9.44
C ARG A 81 -14.26 13.70 9.43
N PRO A 82 -15.23 13.64 10.33
CA PRO A 82 -16.18 12.52 10.33
C PRO A 82 -16.90 12.39 9.00
N GLY A 83 -17.01 11.15 8.50
CA GLY A 83 -17.77 10.82 7.29
C GLY A 83 -16.98 10.83 5.99
N THR A 84 -15.74 11.31 5.96
CA THR A 84 -14.96 11.44 4.72
C THR A 84 -14.74 10.10 4.04
N LEU A 85 -14.41 9.08 4.80
CA LEU A 85 -14.21 7.75 4.24
C LEU A 85 -15.50 7.22 3.59
N GLY A 86 -16.62 7.43 4.25
CA GLY A 86 -17.92 7.00 3.72
C GLY A 86 -18.26 7.72 2.42
N GLU A 87 -17.98 9.01 2.32
CA GLU A 87 -18.21 9.79 1.10
C GLU A 87 -17.37 9.26 -0.05
N LEU A 88 -16.07 9.06 0.17
CA LEU A 88 -15.15 8.54 -0.82
C LEU A 88 -15.57 7.15 -1.30
N ALA A 89 -15.83 6.26 -0.36
CA ALA A 89 -16.23 4.89 -0.68
C ALA A 89 -17.57 4.85 -1.43
N ARG A 90 -18.50 5.77 -1.10
CA ARG A 90 -19.77 5.85 -1.79
C ARG A 90 -19.60 6.28 -3.24
N GLU A 91 -18.75 7.25 -3.51
CA GLU A 91 -18.47 7.68 -4.88
C GLU A 91 -17.93 6.53 -5.72
N LEU A 92 -17.03 5.73 -5.16
CA LEU A 92 -16.49 4.56 -5.84
C LEU A 92 -17.56 3.49 -6.05
N ALA A 93 -18.41 3.26 -5.05
CA ALA A 93 -19.49 2.28 -5.14
C ALA A 93 -20.50 2.65 -6.24
N GLU A 94 -20.84 3.93 -6.35
CA GLU A 94 -21.75 4.42 -7.38
C GLU A 94 -21.17 4.28 -8.79
N ALA A 95 -19.84 4.28 -8.90
CA ALA A 95 -19.13 4.00 -10.16
C ALA A 95 -18.91 2.50 -10.36
N ASN A 96 -19.46 1.65 -9.51
CA ASN A 96 -19.29 0.19 -9.53
C ASN A 96 -17.83 -0.25 -9.40
N VAL A 97 -17.05 0.48 -8.61
CA VAL A 97 -15.66 0.17 -8.33
C VAL A 97 -15.57 -0.57 -7.00
N ASN A 98 -15.00 -1.76 -7.02
CA ASN A 98 -14.74 -2.52 -5.80
C ASN A 98 -13.38 -2.15 -5.22
N ILE A 99 -13.37 -1.76 -3.96
CA ILE A 99 -12.14 -1.46 -3.23
C ILE A 99 -11.59 -2.77 -2.68
N GLU A 100 -10.42 -3.18 -3.14
CA GLU A 100 -9.78 -4.42 -2.69
C GLU A 100 -8.84 -4.20 -1.52
N LEU A 101 -8.30 -3.00 -1.40
CA LEU A 101 -7.35 -2.65 -0.36
C LEU A 101 -7.44 -1.14 -0.11
N ALA A 102 -7.40 -0.75 1.14
CA ALA A 102 -7.36 0.66 1.51
C ALA A 102 -6.55 0.84 2.80
N TYR A 103 -5.69 1.84 2.80
CA TYR A 103 -4.95 2.24 4.00
C TYR A 103 -4.49 3.69 3.86
N THR A 104 -4.01 4.27 4.94
CA THR A 104 -3.58 5.67 4.96
C THR A 104 -2.08 5.81 4.75
N THR A 105 -1.66 7.01 4.37
CA THR A 105 -0.24 7.33 4.20
C THR A 105 0.35 7.92 5.48
N PHE A 106 1.68 7.93 5.56
CA PHE A 106 2.39 8.58 6.65
C PHE A 106 2.26 10.10 6.53
N GLY A 107 1.99 10.75 7.65
CA GLY A 107 2.04 12.21 7.76
C GLY A 107 1.02 13.00 6.97
N GLY A 108 0.12 12.34 6.28
CA GLY A 108 -0.84 13.02 5.42
C GLY A 108 -2.25 12.48 5.56
N VAL A 109 -3.19 13.28 5.07
CA VAL A 109 -4.59 12.89 5.04
C VAL A 109 -4.86 12.35 3.63
N LYS A 110 -4.29 11.20 3.34
CA LYS A 110 -4.41 10.54 2.04
C LYS A 110 -4.78 9.08 2.24
N ILE A 111 -5.59 8.57 1.34
CA ILE A 111 -5.96 7.16 1.31
C ILE A 111 -5.38 6.50 0.05
N VAL A 112 -4.77 5.36 0.26
CA VAL A 112 -4.32 4.45 -0.80
C VAL A 112 -5.49 3.54 -1.15
N ILE A 113 -5.81 3.45 -2.44
CA ILE A 113 -6.89 2.59 -2.94
C ILE A 113 -6.33 1.64 -3.97
N ALA A 114 -6.52 0.35 -3.75
CA ALA A 114 -6.25 -0.68 -4.73
C ALA A 114 -7.56 -1.23 -5.28
N THR A 115 -7.65 -1.30 -6.59
CA THR A 115 -8.81 -1.85 -7.30
C THR A 115 -8.35 -2.39 -8.64
N GLU A 116 -9.15 -3.25 -9.23
CA GLU A 116 -8.87 -3.77 -10.57
C GLU A 116 -9.18 -2.75 -11.67
N ASP A 117 -9.95 -1.70 -11.36
CA ASP A 117 -10.35 -0.68 -12.34
C ASP A 117 -9.90 0.72 -11.88
N LEU A 118 -8.58 0.94 -11.93
CA LEU A 118 -7.97 2.22 -11.52
C LEU A 118 -8.45 3.40 -12.35
N GLU A 119 -8.66 3.19 -13.65
CA GLU A 119 -9.09 4.24 -14.55
C GLU A 119 -10.48 4.76 -14.19
N ASN A 120 -11.44 3.86 -14.00
CA ASN A 120 -12.79 4.21 -13.60
C ASN A 120 -12.82 4.81 -12.20
N ALA A 121 -12.03 4.27 -11.29
CA ALA A 121 -11.92 4.80 -9.93
C ALA A 121 -11.40 6.23 -9.94
N ARG A 122 -10.37 6.50 -10.71
CA ARG A 122 -9.82 7.86 -10.85
C ARG A 122 -10.87 8.81 -11.40
N ALA A 123 -11.57 8.41 -12.46
CA ALA A 123 -12.61 9.23 -13.07
C ALA A 123 -13.73 9.54 -12.09
N ALA A 124 -14.13 8.58 -11.28
CA ALA A 124 -15.22 8.75 -10.30
C ALA A 124 -14.85 9.76 -9.19
N LEU A 125 -13.56 9.92 -8.90
CA LEU A 125 -13.09 10.79 -7.81
C LEU A 125 -12.64 12.19 -8.28
N GLU A 126 -12.70 12.45 -9.57
CA GLU A 126 -12.36 13.78 -10.13
C GLU A 126 -13.48 14.80 -10.05
#